data_0c71da8868d447ae6e4dd542e21a4250
#
_entry.id   0c71da8868d447ae6e4dd542e21a4250
#
_cell.length_a   1.000
_cell.length_b   1.000
_cell.length_c   1.000
_cell.angle_alpha   90.00
_cell.angle_beta   90.00
_cell.angle_gamma   90.00
#
_symmetry.space_group_name_H-M   'P 1'
#
loop_
_entity.id
_entity.type
_entity.pdbx_description
1 polymer ?
#
loop_
_entity_poly.entity_id
_entity_poly.type
_entity_poly.pdbx_seq_one_letter_code
_entity_poly.pdbx_strand_id
1 'polypeptide(L)'
;LTPPKLGPIEIRVTTIRTGKSVTFLQFEMTQNSEVVLVATGSWASINEGIESPQIMIPEVPGPEDCPVPTRITDSPTRLHEKWEIRSVNQALSASFENNNSRMQWWIRPKETTPMSSSLIVAAADALPPPIFFQSDKIKMAPTIDLTIHVRVDIDSVQWNGASWLLAEFVTNHASGGFIEEDGLIWDDAEELKQLAALSHPKP
;
A
#
# COMPACT_ATOMS: atom_id res chain seq x y z
N LEU A 1 17.07 7.61 5.43
CA LEU A 1 17.33 8.42 4.24
C LEU A 1 16.58 9.75 4.34
N THR A 2 17.06 10.79 3.67
CA THR A 2 16.44 12.12 3.71
C THR A 2 15.23 12.16 2.79
N PRO A 3 14.06 12.67 3.22
CA PRO A 3 12.91 12.82 2.32
C PRO A 3 13.25 13.71 1.11
N PRO A 4 12.82 13.34 -0.11
CA PRO A 4 13.07 14.16 -1.28
C PRO A 4 12.29 15.48 -1.21
N LYS A 5 12.86 16.52 -1.81
CA LYS A 5 12.22 17.83 -1.98
C LYS A 5 11.62 17.96 -3.39
N LEU A 6 10.81 18.99 -3.59
CA LEU A 6 10.37 19.32 -4.95
C LEU A 6 11.58 19.63 -5.83
N GLY A 7 11.69 18.99 -6.98
CA GLY A 7 12.77 19.16 -7.93
C GLY A 7 13.13 17.89 -8.69
N PRO A 8 14.16 17.96 -9.53
CA PRO A 8 14.64 16.80 -10.29
C PRO A 8 15.14 15.70 -9.37
N ILE A 9 14.89 14.46 -9.78
CA ILE A 9 15.42 13.24 -9.17
C ILE A 9 16.05 12.39 -10.27
N GLU A 10 17.07 11.61 -9.92
CA GLU A 10 17.64 10.58 -10.77
C GLU A 10 17.33 9.21 -10.20
N ILE A 11 16.88 8.28 -11.05
CA ILE A 11 16.65 6.88 -10.66
C ILE A 11 17.60 6.02 -11.47
N ARG A 12 18.51 5.33 -10.78
CA ARG A 12 19.41 4.35 -11.36
C ARG A 12 18.85 2.95 -11.15
N VAL A 13 18.70 2.21 -12.23
CA VAL A 13 18.27 0.81 -12.21
C VAL A 13 19.46 -0.07 -12.60
N THR A 14 19.81 -1.01 -11.75
CA THR A 14 20.91 -1.96 -11.96
C THR A 14 20.37 -3.38 -11.96
N THR A 15 20.63 -4.13 -13.01
CA THR A 15 20.34 -5.56 -13.04
C THR A 15 21.38 -6.29 -12.19
N ILE A 16 20.95 -6.86 -11.06
CA ILE A 16 21.82 -7.67 -10.20
C ILE A 16 22.05 -9.03 -10.85
N ARG A 17 20.97 -9.64 -11.35
CA ARG A 17 21.01 -10.96 -11.98
C ARG A 17 19.79 -11.16 -12.88
N THR A 18 20.02 -11.74 -14.05
CA THR A 18 18.96 -12.30 -14.90
C THR A 18 19.09 -13.81 -14.89
N GLY A 19 18.08 -14.49 -14.34
CA GLY A 19 17.95 -15.94 -14.38
C GLY A 19 16.95 -16.37 -15.45
N LYS A 20 16.76 -17.68 -15.59
CA LYS A 20 15.78 -18.25 -16.56
C LYS A 20 14.34 -17.87 -16.18
N SER A 21 14.02 -17.83 -14.90
CA SER A 21 12.65 -17.61 -14.38
C SER A 21 12.51 -16.34 -13.55
N VAL A 22 13.60 -15.77 -13.05
CA VAL A 22 13.55 -14.60 -12.17
C VAL A 22 14.66 -13.63 -12.53
N THR A 23 14.33 -12.36 -12.62
CA THR A 23 15.27 -11.24 -12.75
C THR A 23 15.25 -10.40 -11.48
N PHE A 24 16.43 -10.08 -10.96
CA PHE A 24 16.65 -9.24 -9.78
C PHE A 24 17.19 -7.88 -10.20
N LEU A 25 16.54 -6.83 -9.74
CA LEU A 25 16.92 -5.45 -9.99
C LEU A 25 17.16 -4.71 -8.67
N GLN A 26 18.06 -3.74 -8.72
CA GLN A 26 18.29 -2.75 -7.67
C GLN A 26 17.94 -1.37 -8.22
N PHE A 27 17.33 -0.56 -7.38
CA PHE A 27 16.96 0.82 -7.65
C PHE A 27 17.63 1.73 -6.64
N GLU A 28 18.17 2.82 -7.11
CA GLU A 28 18.68 3.90 -6.28
C GLU A 28 18.11 5.21 -6.79
N MET A 29 17.45 5.94 -5.92
CA MET A 29 16.94 7.28 -6.22
C MET A 29 17.84 8.30 -5.53
N THR A 30 18.33 9.26 -6.30
CA THR A 30 19.17 10.34 -5.81
C THR A 30 18.56 11.71 -6.11
N GLN A 31 18.81 12.64 -5.23
CA GLN A 31 18.50 14.05 -5.42
C GLN A 31 19.67 14.90 -4.90
N ASN A 32 20.19 15.81 -5.72
CA ASN A 32 21.36 16.64 -5.38
C ASN A 32 22.57 15.81 -4.90
N SER A 33 22.80 14.67 -5.52
CA SER A 33 23.87 13.68 -5.19
C SER A 33 23.69 12.99 -3.82
N GLU A 34 22.56 13.15 -3.16
CA GLU A 34 22.23 12.40 -1.94
C GLU A 34 21.27 11.26 -2.27
N VAL A 35 21.49 10.08 -1.68
CA VAL A 35 20.59 8.93 -1.82
C VAL A 35 19.35 9.17 -0.95
N VAL A 36 18.18 9.18 -1.57
CA VAL A 36 16.90 9.39 -0.90
C VAL A 36 16.06 8.12 -0.80
N LEU A 37 16.30 7.13 -1.67
CA LEU A 37 15.64 5.84 -1.62
C LEU A 37 16.53 4.76 -2.23
N VAL A 38 16.50 3.56 -1.63
CA VAL A 38 17.09 2.34 -2.19
C VAL A 38 15.99 1.28 -2.18
N ALA A 39 15.89 0.53 -3.28
CA ALA A 39 14.95 -0.58 -3.36
C ALA A 39 15.56 -1.75 -4.13
N THR A 40 15.04 -2.95 -3.88
CA THR A 40 15.29 -4.14 -4.68
C THR A 40 13.96 -4.72 -5.14
N GLY A 41 13.96 -5.37 -6.29
CA GLY A 41 12.77 -6.04 -6.79
C GLY A 41 13.11 -7.32 -7.52
N SER A 42 12.17 -8.25 -7.50
CA SER A 42 12.24 -9.54 -8.19
C SER A 42 11.07 -9.65 -9.15
N TRP A 43 11.35 -9.89 -10.42
CA TRP A 43 10.36 -10.13 -11.45
C TRP A 43 10.46 -11.59 -11.89
N ALA A 44 9.36 -12.31 -11.78
CA ALA A 44 9.28 -13.72 -12.18
C ALA A 44 8.28 -13.88 -13.32
N SER A 45 8.53 -14.86 -14.20
CA SER A 45 7.51 -15.33 -15.13
C SER A 45 6.45 -16.10 -14.35
N ILE A 46 5.19 -15.92 -14.69
CA ILE A 46 4.10 -16.71 -14.14
C ILE A 46 4.23 -18.12 -14.73
N ASN A 47 4.20 -19.12 -13.86
CA ASN A 47 4.25 -20.52 -14.23
C ASN A 47 3.05 -21.26 -13.64
N GLU A 48 2.63 -22.33 -14.32
CA GLU A 48 1.66 -23.25 -13.72
C GLU A 48 2.24 -23.84 -12.43
N GLY A 49 1.43 -23.89 -11.38
CA GLY A 49 1.84 -24.36 -10.07
C GLY A 49 0.66 -24.82 -9.23
N ILE A 50 0.94 -25.12 -7.97
CA ILE A 50 -0.11 -25.46 -7.00
C ILE A 50 -0.80 -24.16 -6.61
N GLU A 51 -2.12 -24.12 -6.78
CA GLU A 51 -2.94 -23.04 -6.24
C GLU A 51 -3.22 -23.30 -4.76
N SER A 52 -2.81 -22.39 -3.92
CA SER A 52 -3.15 -22.40 -2.50
C SER A 52 -4.48 -21.67 -2.28
N PRO A 53 -5.24 -22.00 -1.23
CA PRO A 53 -6.39 -21.19 -0.86
C PRO A 53 -6.01 -19.71 -0.75
N GLN A 54 -6.75 -18.85 -1.44
CA GLN A 54 -6.56 -17.41 -1.37
C GLN A 54 -7.03 -16.90 0.00
N ILE A 55 -6.43 -15.82 0.47
CA ILE A 55 -6.93 -15.12 1.64
C ILE A 55 -8.32 -14.59 1.28
N MET A 56 -9.32 -15.01 2.07
CA MET A 56 -10.69 -14.59 1.85
C MET A 56 -10.81 -13.08 1.97
N ILE A 57 -11.53 -12.51 1.01
CA ILE A 57 -11.87 -11.10 1.05
C ILE A 57 -12.87 -10.89 2.19
N PRO A 58 -12.68 -9.83 2.98
CA PRO A 58 -13.67 -9.50 3.99
C PRO A 58 -15.00 -9.10 3.33
N GLU A 59 -16.11 -9.58 3.87
CA GLU A 59 -17.44 -9.09 3.50
C GLU A 59 -17.59 -7.66 4.03
N VAL A 60 -17.61 -6.70 3.12
CA VAL A 60 -17.72 -5.27 3.46
C VAL A 60 -18.74 -4.58 2.56
N PRO A 61 -19.38 -3.48 3.02
CA PRO A 61 -20.23 -2.65 2.18
C PRO A 61 -19.45 -2.12 0.96
N GLY A 62 -20.13 -1.95 -0.15
CA GLY A 62 -19.56 -1.35 -1.35
C GLY A 62 -19.09 0.10 -1.12
N PRO A 63 -18.20 0.61 -1.98
CA PRO A 63 -17.63 1.95 -1.79
C PRO A 63 -18.68 3.07 -1.79
N GLU A 64 -19.77 2.91 -2.53
CA GLU A 64 -20.85 3.90 -2.61
C GLU A 64 -21.68 3.97 -1.32
N ASP A 65 -21.69 2.89 -0.53
CA ASP A 65 -22.37 2.83 0.76
C ASP A 65 -21.48 3.28 1.94
N CYS A 66 -20.22 3.59 1.65
CA CYS A 66 -19.23 3.95 2.66
C CYS A 66 -18.99 5.47 2.71
N PRO A 67 -18.91 6.09 3.91
CA PRO A 67 -18.68 7.52 4.05
C PRO A 67 -17.23 7.93 3.72
N VAL A 68 -17.05 9.18 3.36
CA VAL A 68 -15.74 9.82 3.28
C VAL A 68 -15.20 9.99 4.70
N PRO A 69 -13.98 9.52 5.01
CA PRO A 69 -13.41 9.69 6.34
C PRO A 69 -13.09 11.17 6.63
N THR A 70 -13.43 11.62 7.84
CA THR A 70 -13.34 13.04 8.22
C THR A 70 -11.96 13.49 8.71
N ARG A 71 -11.07 12.56 9.09
CA ARG A 71 -9.77 12.84 9.75
C ARG A 71 -8.52 12.79 8.86
N ILE A 72 -8.66 12.63 7.54
CA ILE A 72 -7.51 12.50 6.64
C ILE A 72 -6.83 13.85 6.37
N THR A 73 -7.53 14.96 6.59
CA THR A 73 -7.09 16.30 6.20
C THR A 73 -5.88 16.82 6.96
N ASP A 74 -5.53 16.24 8.09
CA ASP A 74 -4.42 16.70 8.94
C ASP A 74 -3.09 15.98 8.66
N SER A 75 -3.04 15.14 7.62
CA SER A 75 -1.80 14.44 7.24
C SER A 75 -0.78 15.44 6.69
N PRO A 76 0.47 15.42 7.17
CA PRO A 76 1.54 16.26 6.63
C PRO A 76 1.91 15.88 5.19
N THR A 77 1.55 14.68 4.76
CA THR A 77 1.70 14.22 3.38
C THR A 77 0.40 14.50 2.62
N ARG A 78 0.49 15.12 1.44
CA ARG A 78 -0.66 15.39 0.58
C ARG A 78 -1.06 14.20 -0.30
N LEU A 79 -0.63 12.98 0.04
CA LEU A 79 -0.94 11.76 -0.72
C LEU A 79 -2.45 11.52 -0.82
N HIS A 80 -3.19 11.74 0.26
CA HIS A 80 -4.65 11.61 0.28
C HIS A 80 -5.37 12.52 -0.74
N GLU A 81 -4.74 13.61 -1.18
CA GLU A 81 -5.31 14.50 -2.20
C GLU A 81 -5.36 13.84 -3.59
N LYS A 82 -4.54 12.82 -3.81
CA LYS A 82 -4.47 12.06 -5.06
C LYS A 82 -5.45 10.89 -5.10
N TRP A 83 -6.04 10.54 -3.97
CA TRP A 83 -6.93 9.41 -3.83
C TRP A 83 -8.34 9.83 -3.43
N GLU A 84 -9.33 9.19 -4.00
CA GLU A 84 -10.68 9.16 -3.43
C GLU A 84 -10.75 8.02 -2.44
N ILE A 85 -11.34 8.25 -1.27
CA ILE A 85 -11.30 7.33 -0.14
C ILE A 85 -12.69 7.21 0.47
N ARG A 86 -13.07 5.96 0.84
CA ARG A 86 -14.27 5.64 1.59
C ARG A 86 -13.92 4.73 2.75
N SER A 87 -14.47 5.00 3.92
CA SER A 87 -14.20 4.24 5.14
C SER A 87 -15.25 3.15 5.32
N VAL A 88 -14.84 1.89 5.28
CA VAL A 88 -15.74 0.74 5.52
C VAL A 88 -16.20 0.70 6.97
N ASN A 89 -15.26 0.86 7.88
CA ASN A 89 -15.56 0.94 9.29
C ASN A 89 -15.48 2.40 9.72
N GLN A 90 -16.59 2.98 10.11
CA GLN A 90 -16.64 4.32 10.74
C GLN A 90 -15.82 4.39 12.03
N ALA A 91 -15.34 3.27 12.49
CA ALA A 91 -14.54 3.13 13.70
C ALA A 91 -13.13 3.68 13.50
N LEU A 92 -13.09 4.97 13.36
CA LEU A 92 -12.05 5.78 13.99
C LEU A 92 -12.07 5.61 15.53
N SER A 93 -13.05 4.90 16.09
CA SER A 93 -12.99 4.31 17.40
C SER A 93 -12.42 2.91 17.23
N ALA A 94 -11.11 2.82 17.31
CA ALA A 94 -10.46 1.56 17.48
C ALA A 94 -11.12 0.78 18.60
N SER A 95 -11.96 -0.17 18.23
CA SER A 95 -12.21 -1.26 19.13
C SER A 95 -10.89 -2.02 19.19
N PHE A 96 -10.19 -1.92 20.31
CA PHE A 96 -9.04 -2.74 20.64
C PHE A 96 -9.47 -4.20 20.85
N GLU A 97 -10.22 -4.77 19.90
CA GLU A 97 -10.47 -6.19 19.87
C GLU A 97 -9.13 -6.86 19.55
N ASN A 98 -8.58 -7.50 20.53
CA ASN A 98 -7.32 -8.24 20.49
C ASN A 98 -6.03 -7.42 20.31
N ASN A 99 -5.96 -6.19 20.79
CA ASN A 99 -4.78 -5.31 20.73
C ASN A 99 -4.31 -4.91 19.31
N ASN A 100 -5.04 -5.22 18.25
CA ASN A 100 -4.68 -4.85 16.89
C ASN A 100 -5.50 -3.67 16.39
N SER A 101 -4.82 -2.69 15.84
CA SER A 101 -5.43 -1.58 15.12
C SER A 101 -5.68 -2.01 13.67
N ARG A 102 -6.93 -2.05 13.23
CA ARG A 102 -7.31 -2.49 11.88
C ARG A 102 -8.11 -1.43 11.17
N MET A 103 -7.80 -1.21 9.90
CA MET A 103 -8.46 -0.27 9.02
C MET A 103 -8.82 -0.94 7.71
N GLN A 104 -10.05 -0.75 7.23
CA GLN A 104 -10.53 -1.23 5.93
C GLN A 104 -11.12 -0.05 5.18
N TRP A 105 -10.51 0.31 4.06
CA TRP A 105 -10.90 1.46 3.28
C TRP A 105 -10.90 1.14 1.79
N TRP A 106 -11.90 1.66 1.11
CA TRP A 106 -11.91 1.73 -0.35
C TRP A 106 -11.10 2.93 -0.80
N ILE A 107 -10.22 2.72 -1.77
CA ILE A 107 -9.41 3.77 -2.37
C ILE A 107 -9.42 3.65 -3.89
N ARG A 108 -9.40 4.78 -4.57
CA ARG A 108 -9.12 4.84 -6.02
C ARG A 108 -8.37 6.11 -6.37
N PRO A 109 -7.55 6.12 -7.45
CA PRO A 109 -6.97 7.35 -7.95
C PRO A 109 -8.07 8.36 -8.34
N LYS A 110 -7.90 9.64 -8.03
CA LYS A 110 -8.81 10.70 -8.51
C LYS A 110 -8.70 10.93 -10.02
N GLU A 111 -7.53 10.67 -10.58
CA GLU A 111 -7.28 10.73 -12.01
C GLU A 111 -7.34 9.32 -12.58
N THR A 112 -7.95 9.15 -13.75
CA THR A 112 -7.97 7.85 -14.46
C THR A 112 -6.54 7.36 -14.65
N THR A 113 -6.22 6.24 -14.04
CA THR A 113 -4.87 5.68 -13.99
C THR A 113 -4.91 4.22 -14.45
N PRO A 114 -4.07 3.79 -15.38
CA PRO A 114 -4.02 2.39 -15.79
C PRO A 114 -3.50 1.50 -14.66
N MET A 115 -3.98 0.25 -14.61
CA MET A 115 -3.42 -0.75 -13.70
C MET A 115 -1.94 -0.96 -14.03
N SER A 116 -1.13 -0.99 -13.00
CA SER A 116 0.32 -1.19 -13.12
C SER A 116 0.92 -1.55 -11.77
N SER A 117 2.11 -2.13 -11.77
CA SER A 117 2.90 -2.33 -10.53
C SER A 117 3.10 -1.03 -9.78
N SER A 118 3.27 0.09 -10.49
CA SER A 118 3.44 1.42 -9.88
C SER A 118 2.18 1.88 -9.15
N LEU A 119 0.98 1.59 -9.69
CA LEU A 119 -0.28 1.90 -9.02
C LEU A 119 -0.43 1.08 -7.73
N ILE A 120 -0.10 -0.22 -7.78
CA ILE A 120 -0.14 -1.09 -6.60
C ILE A 120 0.82 -0.61 -5.52
N VAL A 121 2.05 -0.24 -5.91
CA VAL A 121 3.04 0.32 -4.97
C VAL A 121 2.55 1.64 -4.37
N ALA A 122 1.96 2.52 -5.17
CA ALA A 122 1.41 3.77 -4.68
C ALA A 122 0.21 3.56 -3.75
N ALA A 123 -0.66 2.58 -4.04
CA ALA A 123 -1.78 2.21 -3.17
C ALA A 123 -1.31 1.65 -1.82
N ALA A 124 -0.19 0.92 -1.84
CA ALA A 124 0.41 0.30 -0.67
C ALA A 124 0.92 1.30 0.38
N ASP A 125 1.20 2.52 -0.01
CA ASP A 125 1.68 3.60 0.89
C ASP A 125 0.73 4.82 0.89
N ALA A 126 -0.49 4.65 0.36
CA ALA A 126 -1.44 5.76 0.18
C ALA A 126 -2.14 6.17 1.48
N LEU A 127 -2.26 5.27 2.45
CA LEU A 127 -3.08 5.43 3.63
C LEU A 127 -2.24 5.65 4.90
N PRO A 128 -2.76 6.40 5.87
CA PRO A 128 -2.09 6.54 7.15
C PRO A 128 -2.15 5.22 7.94
N PRO A 129 -1.17 4.96 8.81
CA PRO A 129 -1.22 3.81 9.70
C PRO A 129 -2.47 3.77 10.57
N PRO A 130 -3.12 2.60 10.74
CA PRO A 130 -4.31 2.46 11.58
C PRO A 130 -4.16 3.00 13.00
N ILE A 131 -2.97 2.88 13.59
CA ILE A 131 -2.68 3.36 14.94
C ILE A 131 -2.86 4.88 15.11
N PHE A 132 -2.79 5.67 14.02
CA PHE A 132 -3.01 7.12 14.08
C PHE A 132 -4.42 7.48 14.53
N PHE A 133 -5.37 6.58 14.32
CA PHE A 133 -6.75 6.78 14.74
C PHE A 133 -7.01 6.36 16.20
N GLN A 134 -6.04 5.70 16.83
CA GLN A 134 -6.12 5.27 18.22
C GLN A 134 -5.55 6.30 19.21
N SER A 135 -4.66 7.19 18.74
CA SER A 135 -3.98 8.12 19.61
C SER A 135 -3.68 9.44 18.92
N ASP A 136 -4.11 10.54 19.54
CA ASP A 136 -3.75 11.89 19.08
C ASP A 136 -2.26 12.24 19.34
N LYS A 137 -1.53 11.36 20.02
CA LYS A 137 -0.09 11.56 20.31
C LYS A 137 0.78 11.22 19.12
N ILE A 138 0.34 10.31 18.24
CA ILE A 138 1.11 9.89 17.07
C ILE A 138 0.71 10.80 15.91
N LYS A 139 1.62 11.64 15.46
CA LYS A 139 1.36 12.60 14.37
C LYS A 139 2.11 12.32 13.10
N MET A 140 3.14 11.48 13.17
CA MET A 140 3.96 11.12 12.02
C MET A 140 4.62 9.76 12.28
N ALA A 141 4.61 8.92 11.26
CA ALA A 141 5.35 7.65 11.22
C ALA A 141 5.90 7.47 9.80
N PRO A 142 7.12 7.98 9.55
CA PRO A 142 7.75 7.77 8.26
C PRO A 142 8.04 6.30 8.05
N THR A 143 7.82 5.80 6.83
CA THR A 143 8.13 4.43 6.45
C THR A 143 9.64 4.22 6.47
N ILE A 144 10.12 3.23 7.23
CA ILE A 144 11.53 2.84 7.26
C ILE A 144 11.82 1.89 6.12
N ASP A 145 11.02 0.85 5.99
CA ASP A 145 11.02 -0.06 4.87
C ASP A 145 9.60 -0.51 4.51
N LEU A 146 9.43 -0.96 3.29
CA LEU A 146 8.17 -1.43 2.74
C LEU A 146 8.46 -2.59 1.82
N THR A 147 7.90 -3.75 2.13
CA THR A 147 7.93 -4.93 1.24
C THR A 147 6.56 -5.14 0.62
N ILE A 148 6.51 -5.31 -0.70
CA ILE A 148 5.28 -5.50 -1.46
C ILE A 148 5.39 -6.79 -2.28
N HIS A 149 4.42 -7.69 -2.09
CA HIS A 149 4.28 -8.91 -2.89
C HIS A 149 3.07 -8.76 -3.81
N VAL A 150 3.31 -8.55 -5.10
CA VAL A 150 2.25 -8.58 -6.12
C VAL A 150 1.87 -10.04 -6.37
N ARG A 151 0.59 -10.35 -6.24
CA ARG A 151 0.05 -11.73 -6.22
C ARG A 151 -0.69 -12.12 -7.50
N VAL A 152 -0.86 -11.19 -8.42
CA VAL A 152 -1.61 -11.39 -9.66
C VAL A 152 -0.76 -11.07 -10.87
N ASP A 153 -1.15 -11.62 -12.00
CA ASP A 153 -0.74 -11.10 -13.29
C ASP A 153 -1.47 -9.77 -13.52
N ILE A 154 -0.73 -8.68 -13.50
CA ILE A 154 -1.28 -7.32 -13.62
C ILE A 154 -2.04 -7.15 -14.93
N ASP A 155 -1.57 -7.78 -16.01
CA ASP A 155 -2.22 -7.70 -17.32
C ASP A 155 -3.56 -8.46 -17.36
N SER A 156 -3.81 -9.34 -16.39
CA SER A 156 -5.07 -10.07 -16.25
C SER A 156 -6.13 -9.35 -15.40
N VAL A 157 -5.76 -8.27 -14.72
CA VAL A 157 -6.69 -7.50 -13.87
C VAL A 157 -7.64 -6.69 -14.72
N GLN A 158 -8.95 -6.89 -14.52
CA GLN A 158 -9.97 -6.09 -15.17
C GLN A 158 -10.07 -4.72 -14.51
N TRP A 159 -9.43 -3.73 -15.09
CA TRP A 159 -9.32 -2.39 -14.55
C TRP A 159 -9.74 -1.34 -15.57
N ASN A 160 -10.70 -0.50 -15.21
CA ASN A 160 -11.23 0.55 -16.10
C ASN A 160 -10.60 1.94 -15.86
N GLY A 161 -9.58 2.02 -15.00
CA GLY A 161 -8.91 3.27 -14.64
C GLY A 161 -9.59 4.06 -13.52
N ALA A 162 -10.81 3.65 -13.12
CA ALA A 162 -11.60 4.29 -12.07
C ALA A 162 -12.21 3.28 -11.08
N SER A 163 -11.84 2.00 -11.18
CA SER A 163 -12.23 0.95 -10.24
C SER A 163 -11.70 1.23 -8.84
N TRP A 164 -12.34 0.66 -7.85
CA TRP A 164 -11.91 0.78 -6.48
C TRP A 164 -10.94 -0.34 -6.08
N LEU A 165 -10.10 -0.06 -5.12
CA LEU A 165 -9.27 -1.02 -4.41
C LEU A 165 -9.74 -1.07 -2.96
N LEU A 166 -9.96 -2.27 -2.43
CA LEU A 166 -10.14 -2.45 -0.99
C LEU A 166 -8.77 -2.62 -0.36
N ALA A 167 -8.41 -1.74 0.53
CA ALA A 167 -7.18 -1.79 1.31
C ALA A 167 -7.50 -2.11 2.77
N GLU A 168 -6.86 -3.12 3.30
CA GLU A 168 -6.88 -3.47 4.71
C GLU A 168 -5.48 -3.34 5.28
N PHE A 169 -5.34 -2.57 6.36
CA PHE A 169 -4.10 -2.42 7.11
C PHE A 169 -4.31 -2.76 8.57
N VAL A 170 -3.32 -3.39 9.17
CA VAL A 170 -3.32 -3.80 10.57
C VAL A 170 -2.00 -3.39 11.19
N THR A 171 -2.06 -2.59 12.27
CA THR A 171 -0.90 -2.36 13.12
C THR A 171 -0.79 -3.54 14.10
N ASN A 172 0.20 -4.40 13.90
CA ASN A 172 0.41 -5.60 14.72
C ASN A 172 1.13 -5.29 16.01
N HIS A 173 2.07 -4.34 15.96
CA HIS A 173 2.90 -3.99 17.11
C HIS A 173 3.29 -2.51 17.08
N ALA A 174 3.35 -1.90 18.25
CA ALA A 174 3.89 -0.56 18.43
C ALA A 174 4.64 -0.50 19.78
N SER A 175 5.95 -0.28 19.73
CA SER A 175 6.81 -0.22 20.91
C SER A 175 8.10 0.54 20.60
N GLY A 176 8.66 1.22 21.61
CA GLY A 176 9.95 1.90 21.49
C GLY A 176 10.01 2.99 20.41
N GLY A 177 8.86 3.53 19.98
CA GLY A 177 8.79 4.49 18.89
C GLY A 177 8.71 3.85 17.49
N PHE A 178 8.58 2.53 17.39
CA PHE A 178 8.43 1.80 16.12
C PHE A 178 7.04 1.21 15.99
N ILE A 179 6.57 1.09 14.76
CA ILE A 179 5.28 0.49 14.40
C ILE A 179 5.54 -0.60 13.37
N GLU A 180 4.92 -1.76 13.58
CA GLU A 180 4.87 -2.85 12.60
C GLU A 180 3.46 -2.92 12.03
N GLU A 181 3.36 -2.95 10.70
CA GLU A 181 2.10 -2.92 9.98
C GLU A 181 2.10 -3.91 8.83
N ASP A 182 1.02 -4.65 8.70
CA ASP A 182 0.73 -5.49 7.55
C ASP A 182 -0.46 -4.93 6.78
N GLY A 183 -0.49 -5.19 5.47
CA GLY A 183 -1.59 -4.78 4.62
C GLY A 183 -1.92 -5.77 3.52
N LEU A 184 -3.17 -5.71 3.08
CA LEU A 184 -3.71 -6.47 1.96
C LEU A 184 -4.48 -5.53 1.05
N ILE A 185 -4.37 -5.74 -0.25
CA ILE A 185 -5.08 -4.95 -1.26
C ILE A 185 -5.78 -5.90 -2.22
N TRP A 186 -7.06 -5.66 -2.47
CA TRP A 186 -7.90 -6.36 -3.44
C TRP A 186 -8.47 -5.36 -4.46
N ASP A 187 -8.80 -5.84 -5.66
CA ASP A 187 -9.62 -5.10 -6.62
C ASP A 187 -11.11 -5.22 -6.27
N ASP A 188 -11.97 -4.44 -6.94
CA ASP A 188 -13.42 -4.46 -6.77
C ASP A 188 -14.14 -5.32 -7.82
N ALA A 189 -13.43 -6.15 -8.57
CA ALA A 189 -14.01 -7.03 -9.56
C ALA A 189 -14.95 -8.07 -8.92
N GLU A 190 -15.92 -8.61 -9.68
CA GLU A 190 -16.87 -9.62 -9.20
C GLU A 190 -16.20 -10.86 -8.58
N GLU A 191 -14.98 -11.18 -9.02
CA GLU A 191 -14.08 -12.12 -8.39
C GLU A 191 -12.91 -11.34 -7.79
N LEU A 192 -13.13 -10.73 -6.64
CA LEU A 192 -12.12 -9.96 -5.91
C LEU A 192 -10.82 -10.75 -5.81
N LYS A 193 -9.74 -10.22 -6.37
CA LYS A 193 -8.41 -10.85 -6.34
C LYS A 193 -7.49 -10.05 -5.43
N GLN A 194 -6.80 -10.77 -4.54
CA GLN A 194 -5.77 -10.13 -3.74
C GLN A 194 -4.63 -9.67 -4.63
N LEU A 195 -4.46 -8.35 -4.78
CA LEU A 195 -3.42 -7.76 -5.61
C LEU A 195 -2.06 -7.74 -4.90
N ALA A 196 -2.02 -7.42 -3.62
CA ALA A 196 -0.76 -7.29 -2.88
C ALA A 196 -0.88 -7.61 -1.40
N ALA A 197 0.23 -8.04 -0.82
CA ALA A 197 0.45 -8.14 0.62
C ALA A 197 1.66 -7.27 0.99
N LEU A 198 1.59 -6.61 2.13
CA LEU A 198 2.54 -5.59 2.57
C LEU A 198 3.03 -5.92 3.97
N SER A 199 4.25 -5.54 4.27
CA SER A 199 4.79 -5.55 5.62
C SER A 199 5.65 -4.30 5.82
N HIS A 200 5.39 -3.55 6.91
CA HIS A 200 6.05 -2.30 7.21
C HIS A 200 6.49 -2.25 8.66
N PRO A 201 7.76 -2.26 9.01
CA PRO A 201 8.23 -1.62 10.21
C PRO A 201 8.25 -0.09 10.01
N LYS A 202 7.66 0.63 10.94
CA LYS A 202 7.67 2.10 10.98
C LYS A 202 8.26 2.57 12.29
N PRO A 203 9.04 3.69 12.32
CA PRO A 203 9.55 4.27 13.53
C PRO A 203 8.49 4.95 14.37
#